data_87ed6948d2377e1fe36533e63109a81d
#
_entry.id   87ed6948d2377e1fe36533e63109a81d
#
_cell.length_a   1.000
_cell.length_b   1.000
_cell.length_c   1.000
_cell.angle_alpha   90.00
_cell.angle_beta   90.00
_cell.angle_gamma   90.00
#
_symmetry.space_group_name_H-M   'P 1'
#
loop_
_entity.id
_entity.type
_entity.pdbx_description
1 polymer ?
#
loop_
_entity_poly.entity_id
_entity_poly.type
_entity_poly.pdbx_seq_one_letter_code
_entity_poly.pdbx_strand_id
1 'polypeptide(L)'
;MMNRLQEIKQSIYDMVSAIIFWMVLFFSIAFGIAMQDAEAAEVSDVIAGDISCYNSNSTQIYWITDAICYASSLYQVDPLLVTAVMETESHFSFGTFYTTSSAGAIGLMQLMPGTAAAIGVDPYDPLGNVVGGTAYLRNMLDDFSGYGEYAVTNAVAAYNAGPAAVTAYGGCPPYSETQNYVIRVSDAYNRLLTSYYSQ
;
A
#
# COMPACT_ATOMS: atom_id res chain seq x y z
N MET A 1 -8.77 -65.94 -5.82
CA MET A 1 -8.89 -65.14 -7.05
C MET A 1 -9.76 -63.89 -6.81
N MET A 2 -10.91 -63.99 -6.17
CA MET A 2 -11.83 -62.85 -5.86
C MET A 2 -11.20 -61.75 -4.98
N ASN A 3 -10.46 -62.09 -3.91
CA ASN A 3 -9.82 -61.09 -3.01
C ASN A 3 -8.80 -60.23 -3.74
N ARG A 4 -7.98 -60.79 -4.60
CA ARG A 4 -6.96 -60.06 -5.36
C ARG A 4 -7.56 -59.02 -6.34
N LEU A 5 -8.72 -59.34 -6.92
CA LEU A 5 -9.46 -58.41 -7.79
C LEU A 5 -10.06 -57.24 -7.01
N GLN A 6 -10.49 -57.47 -5.79
CA GLN A 6 -11.00 -56.42 -4.89
C GLN A 6 -9.87 -55.46 -4.44
N GLU A 7 -8.71 -55.98 -4.09
CA GLU A 7 -7.52 -55.22 -3.73
C GLU A 7 -7.03 -54.32 -4.88
N ILE A 8 -7.01 -54.87 -6.11
CA ILE A 8 -6.66 -54.09 -7.30
C ILE A 8 -7.67 -52.95 -7.55
N LYS A 9 -8.98 -53.24 -7.45
CA LYS A 9 -10.02 -52.21 -7.62
C LYS A 9 -9.89 -51.11 -6.58
N GLN A 10 -9.64 -51.44 -5.31
CA GLN A 10 -9.46 -50.48 -4.26
C GLN A 10 -8.21 -49.60 -4.51
N SER A 11 -7.08 -50.22 -4.88
CA SER A 11 -5.86 -49.49 -5.21
C SER A 11 -6.04 -48.54 -6.39
N ILE A 12 -6.78 -48.92 -7.43
CA ILE A 12 -7.11 -48.05 -8.55
C ILE A 12 -8.01 -46.89 -8.08
N TYR A 13 -9.01 -47.15 -7.24
CA TYR A 13 -9.89 -46.14 -6.71
C TYR A 13 -9.13 -45.13 -5.87
N ASP A 14 -8.25 -45.58 -4.99
CA ASP A 14 -7.41 -44.73 -4.14
C ASP A 14 -6.46 -43.85 -4.98
N MET A 15 -5.86 -44.42 -6.01
CA MET A 15 -4.99 -43.71 -6.95
C MET A 15 -5.77 -42.65 -7.73
N VAL A 16 -6.94 -42.96 -8.25
CA VAL A 16 -7.80 -42.03 -9.00
C VAL A 16 -8.28 -40.92 -8.07
N SER A 17 -8.68 -41.23 -6.84
CA SER A 17 -9.09 -40.26 -5.83
C SER A 17 -7.95 -39.31 -5.49
N ALA A 18 -6.74 -39.79 -5.31
CA ALA A 18 -5.56 -38.97 -5.07
C ALA A 18 -5.26 -38.06 -6.26
N ILE A 19 -5.34 -38.54 -7.49
CA ILE A 19 -5.14 -37.69 -8.68
C ILE A 19 -6.17 -36.59 -8.75
N ILE A 20 -7.46 -36.91 -8.54
CA ILE A 20 -8.54 -35.92 -8.55
C ILE A 20 -8.31 -34.87 -7.45
N PHE A 21 -7.93 -35.28 -6.23
CA PHE A 21 -7.63 -34.40 -5.12
C PHE A 21 -6.50 -33.40 -5.48
N TRP A 22 -5.40 -33.89 -6.02
CA TRP A 22 -4.27 -33.05 -6.43
C TRP A 22 -4.62 -32.13 -7.59
N MET A 23 -5.43 -32.57 -8.54
CA MET A 23 -5.92 -31.73 -9.64
C MET A 23 -6.80 -30.58 -9.11
N VAL A 24 -7.76 -30.89 -8.23
CA VAL A 24 -8.63 -29.86 -7.62
C VAL A 24 -7.80 -28.86 -6.83
N LEU A 25 -6.85 -29.33 -6.02
CA LEU A 25 -5.96 -28.46 -5.26
C LEU A 25 -5.12 -27.56 -6.17
N PHE A 26 -4.53 -28.12 -7.24
CA PHE A 26 -3.74 -27.35 -8.20
C PHE A 26 -4.58 -26.28 -8.91
N PHE A 27 -5.77 -26.63 -9.39
CA PHE A 27 -6.67 -25.67 -10.02
C PHE A 27 -7.15 -24.58 -9.05
N SER A 28 -7.40 -24.92 -7.79
CA SER A 28 -7.79 -23.92 -6.77
C SER A 28 -6.67 -22.95 -6.48
N ILE A 29 -5.42 -23.43 -6.38
CA ILE A 29 -4.25 -22.57 -6.17
C ILE A 29 -4.01 -21.68 -7.41
N ALA A 30 -4.03 -22.26 -8.61
CA ALA A 30 -3.82 -21.51 -9.85
C ALA A 30 -4.91 -20.43 -10.06
N PHE A 31 -6.16 -20.75 -9.75
CA PHE A 31 -7.27 -19.78 -9.79
C PHE A 31 -7.07 -18.67 -8.76
N GLY A 32 -6.67 -19.01 -7.52
CA GLY A 32 -6.38 -18.00 -6.48
C GLY A 32 -5.28 -17.05 -6.90
N ILE A 33 -4.19 -17.56 -7.50
CA ILE A 33 -3.10 -16.72 -8.02
C ILE A 33 -3.61 -15.80 -9.14
N ALA A 34 -4.35 -16.34 -10.11
CA ALA A 34 -4.88 -15.53 -11.22
C ALA A 34 -5.85 -14.43 -10.76
N MET A 35 -6.64 -14.68 -9.73
CA MET A 35 -7.52 -13.67 -9.13
C MET A 35 -6.72 -12.58 -8.42
N GLN A 36 -5.68 -12.94 -7.69
CA GLN A 36 -4.80 -11.98 -7.01
C GLN A 36 -4.04 -11.10 -8.01
N ASP A 37 -3.56 -11.69 -9.12
CA ASP A 37 -2.88 -10.93 -10.18
C ASP A 37 -3.84 -9.96 -10.88
N ALA A 38 -5.11 -10.35 -11.09
CA ALA A 38 -6.14 -9.47 -11.66
C ALA A 38 -6.47 -8.30 -10.73
N GLU A 39 -6.64 -8.55 -9.44
CA GLU A 39 -6.88 -7.51 -8.43
C GLU A 39 -5.71 -6.52 -8.33
N ALA A 40 -4.48 -7.03 -8.35
CA ALA A 40 -3.28 -6.18 -8.34
C ALA A 40 -3.18 -5.31 -9.60
N ALA A 41 -3.55 -5.83 -10.78
CA ALA A 41 -3.59 -5.06 -12.02
C ALA A 41 -4.64 -3.93 -11.95
N GLU A 42 -5.83 -4.22 -11.44
CA GLU A 42 -6.92 -3.25 -11.28
C GLU A 42 -6.51 -2.10 -10.34
N VAL A 43 -5.89 -2.41 -9.21
CA VAL A 43 -5.36 -1.40 -8.28
C VAL A 43 -4.28 -0.54 -8.95
N SER A 44 -3.37 -1.14 -9.71
CA SER A 44 -2.30 -0.40 -10.39
C SER A 44 -2.85 0.56 -11.46
N ASP A 45 -3.92 0.19 -12.15
CA ASP A 45 -4.58 1.04 -13.15
C ASP A 45 -5.23 2.27 -12.50
N VAL A 46 -5.87 2.09 -11.32
CA VAL A 46 -6.42 3.21 -10.53
C VAL A 46 -5.32 4.18 -10.11
N ILE A 47 -4.22 3.66 -9.57
CA ILE A 47 -3.08 4.47 -9.14
C ILE A 47 -2.47 5.24 -10.32
N ALA A 48 -2.22 4.57 -11.44
CA ALA A 48 -1.67 5.21 -12.64
C ALA A 48 -2.61 6.29 -13.20
N GLY A 49 -3.92 6.03 -13.17
CA GLY A 49 -4.95 6.99 -13.54
C GLY A 49 -4.89 8.26 -12.70
N ASP A 50 -4.79 8.13 -11.39
CA ASP A 50 -4.69 9.27 -10.46
C ASP A 50 -3.39 10.07 -10.67
N ILE A 51 -2.25 9.39 -10.76
CA ILE A 51 -0.95 10.03 -11.03
C ILE A 51 -0.99 10.81 -12.35
N SER A 52 -1.68 10.30 -13.37
CA SER A 52 -1.78 10.93 -14.69
C SER A 52 -2.49 12.29 -14.67
N CYS A 53 -3.29 12.57 -13.63
CA CYS A 53 -3.92 13.87 -13.43
C CYS A 53 -2.92 14.97 -13.08
N TYR A 54 -1.77 14.59 -12.52
CA TYR A 54 -0.74 15.52 -12.04
C TYR A 54 0.57 15.44 -12.85
N ASN A 55 0.83 14.30 -13.49
CA ASN A 55 2.08 14.01 -14.18
C ASN A 55 1.79 13.43 -15.58
N SER A 56 2.27 14.10 -16.62
CA SER A 56 2.08 13.65 -18.02
C SER A 56 3.22 12.77 -18.55
N ASN A 57 4.27 12.53 -17.75
CA ASN A 57 5.41 11.69 -18.15
C ASN A 57 5.10 10.21 -17.88
N SER A 58 4.80 9.45 -18.94
CA SER A 58 4.43 8.04 -18.84
C SER A 58 5.47 7.17 -18.12
N THR A 59 6.75 7.45 -18.29
CA THR A 59 7.83 6.72 -17.60
C THR A 59 7.78 6.97 -16.09
N GLN A 60 7.53 8.20 -15.68
CA GLN A 60 7.38 8.54 -14.26
C GLN A 60 6.10 7.97 -13.67
N ILE A 61 4.98 8.01 -14.40
CA ILE A 61 3.71 7.41 -13.97
C ILE A 61 3.93 5.92 -13.69
N TYR A 62 4.49 5.18 -14.66
CA TYR A 62 4.78 3.76 -14.49
C TYR A 62 5.69 3.48 -13.30
N TRP A 63 6.79 4.22 -13.18
CA TRP A 63 7.75 4.05 -12.09
C TRP A 63 7.15 4.32 -10.72
N ILE A 64 6.35 5.41 -10.56
CA ILE A 64 5.70 5.74 -9.28
C ILE A 64 4.69 4.67 -8.92
N THR A 65 3.86 4.23 -9.86
CA THR A 65 2.87 3.15 -9.65
C THR A 65 3.54 1.88 -9.14
N ASP A 66 4.61 1.44 -9.83
CA ASP A 66 5.37 0.25 -9.44
C ASP A 66 6.02 0.41 -8.05
N ALA A 67 6.61 1.57 -7.76
CA ALA A 67 7.21 1.85 -6.45
C ALA A 67 6.17 1.85 -5.31
N ILE A 68 4.97 2.40 -5.54
CA ILE A 68 3.86 2.36 -4.57
C ILE A 68 3.44 0.92 -4.33
N CYS A 69 3.15 0.14 -5.38
CA CYS A 69 2.73 -1.25 -5.27
C CYS A 69 3.79 -2.10 -4.55
N TYR A 70 5.06 -1.91 -4.89
CA TYR A 70 6.18 -2.59 -4.24
C TYR A 70 6.27 -2.26 -2.74
N ALA A 71 6.29 -0.98 -2.38
CA ALA A 71 6.40 -0.55 -0.98
C ALA A 71 5.18 -0.97 -0.16
N SER A 72 3.98 -0.88 -0.74
CA SER A 72 2.72 -1.31 -0.12
C SER A 72 2.72 -2.81 0.18
N SER A 73 3.17 -3.63 -0.76
CA SER A 73 3.32 -5.08 -0.56
C SER A 73 4.36 -5.40 0.53
N LEU A 74 5.49 -4.67 0.55
CA LEU A 74 6.58 -4.89 1.51
C LEU A 74 6.13 -4.62 2.95
N TYR A 75 5.37 -3.55 3.17
CA TYR A 75 4.94 -3.12 4.50
C TYR A 75 3.47 -3.44 4.83
N GLN A 76 2.77 -4.13 3.94
CA GLN A 76 1.36 -4.49 4.12
C GLN A 76 0.50 -3.25 4.43
N VAL A 77 0.69 -2.18 3.64
CA VAL A 77 -0.12 -0.96 3.67
C VAL A 77 -0.98 -0.92 2.42
N ASP A 78 -2.22 -0.47 2.55
CA ASP A 78 -3.12 -0.27 1.41
C ASP A 78 -2.48 0.67 0.37
N PRO A 79 -2.26 0.21 -0.88
CA PRO A 79 -1.62 1.03 -1.91
C PRO A 79 -2.41 2.29 -2.27
N LEU A 80 -3.73 2.29 -2.13
CA LEU A 80 -4.55 3.48 -2.35
C LEU A 80 -4.33 4.52 -1.23
N LEU A 81 -4.09 4.07 0.01
CA LEU A 81 -3.74 4.97 1.10
C LEU A 81 -2.33 5.57 0.90
N VAL A 82 -1.35 4.78 0.48
CA VAL A 82 -0.01 5.28 0.14
C VAL A 82 -0.09 6.31 -0.98
N THR A 83 -0.91 6.05 -2.00
CA THR A 83 -1.16 6.98 -3.13
C THR A 83 -1.75 8.29 -2.64
N ALA A 84 -2.78 8.26 -1.80
CA ALA A 84 -3.43 9.45 -1.24
C ALA A 84 -2.48 10.31 -0.39
N VAL A 85 -1.61 9.67 0.39
CA VAL A 85 -0.55 10.35 1.14
C VAL A 85 0.45 11.00 0.19
N MET A 86 0.97 10.26 -0.80
CA MET A 86 1.94 10.79 -1.77
C MET A 86 1.37 11.94 -2.60
N GLU A 87 0.10 11.85 -3.03
CA GLU A 87 -0.60 12.94 -3.70
C GLU A 87 -0.59 14.21 -2.84
N THR A 88 -0.96 14.06 -1.56
CA THR A 88 -1.04 15.18 -0.62
C THR A 88 0.32 15.80 -0.33
N GLU A 89 1.39 15.01 -0.31
CA GLU A 89 2.75 15.44 -0.02
C GLU A 89 3.43 16.17 -1.19
N SER A 90 3.28 15.65 -2.40
CA SER A 90 4.10 16.11 -3.52
C SER A 90 3.34 16.29 -4.84
N HIS A 91 2.07 15.90 -4.94
CA HIS A 91 1.35 15.72 -6.21
C HIS A 91 2.18 14.92 -7.22
N PHE A 92 2.86 13.87 -6.74
CA PHE A 92 3.72 12.97 -7.53
C PHE A 92 4.86 13.69 -8.28
N SER A 93 5.34 14.82 -7.75
CA SER A 93 6.35 15.65 -8.40
C SER A 93 7.78 15.20 -8.07
N PHE A 94 8.54 14.76 -9.07
CA PHE A 94 9.97 14.50 -8.91
C PHE A 94 10.80 15.75 -8.61
N GLY A 95 10.24 16.95 -8.82
CA GLY A 95 10.88 18.22 -8.45
C GLY A 95 11.22 18.31 -6.96
N THR A 96 10.46 17.61 -6.11
CA THR A 96 10.65 17.57 -4.65
C THR A 96 11.95 16.90 -4.19
N PHE A 97 12.66 16.19 -5.06
CA PHE A 97 14.01 15.68 -4.78
C PHE A 97 15.10 16.73 -4.94
N TYR A 98 14.82 17.79 -5.70
CA TYR A 98 15.77 18.88 -5.96
C TYR A 98 15.52 20.11 -5.09
N THR A 99 14.33 20.20 -4.49
CA THR A 99 13.94 21.33 -3.61
C THR A 99 13.30 20.75 -2.35
N THR A 100 13.95 20.95 -1.20
CA THR A 100 13.35 20.56 0.08
C THR A 100 12.22 21.52 0.45
N SER A 101 11.24 21.06 1.23
CA SER A 101 10.23 21.93 1.81
C SER A 101 10.86 22.95 2.79
N SER A 102 10.12 23.96 3.21
CA SER A 102 10.58 24.91 4.24
C SER A 102 10.95 24.24 5.56
N ALA A 103 10.36 23.09 5.85
CA ALA A 103 10.69 22.24 7.01
C ALA A 103 11.85 21.28 6.77
N GLY A 104 12.33 21.16 5.52
CA GLY A 104 13.42 20.25 5.15
C GLY A 104 12.95 18.85 4.72
N ALA A 105 11.66 18.65 4.46
CA ALA A 105 11.15 17.38 3.94
C ALA A 105 11.55 17.17 2.47
N ILE A 106 11.74 15.91 2.07
CA ILE A 106 12.38 15.50 0.81
C ILE A 106 11.50 14.51 0.07
N GLY A 107 11.42 14.67 -1.25
CA GLY A 107 10.94 13.66 -2.19
C GLY A 107 9.43 13.49 -2.25
N LEU A 108 9.01 12.42 -2.92
CA LEU A 108 7.61 12.13 -3.22
C LEU A 108 6.75 11.98 -1.95
N MET A 109 7.31 11.36 -0.91
CA MET A 109 6.64 11.12 0.38
C MET A 109 6.98 12.19 1.44
N GLN A 110 7.69 13.28 1.06
CA GLN A 110 8.11 14.36 1.95
C GLN A 110 8.72 13.85 3.25
N LEU A 111 9.69 12.96 3.13
CA LEU A 111 10.32 12.31 4.28
C LEU A 111 11.33 13.24 4.94
N MET A 112 11.20 13.44 6.26
CA MET A 112 12.17 14.20 7.04
C MET A 112 13.49 13.43 7.16
N PRO A 113 14.66 14.10 7.05
CA PRO A 113 15.97 13.43 7.16
C PRO A 113 16.14 12.61 8.44
N GLY A 114 15.61 13.10 9.56
CA GLY A 114 15.66 12.36 10.83
C GLY A 114 14.83 11.07 10.79
N THR A 115 13.66 11.12 10.18
CA THR A 115 12.80 9.94 9.99
C THR A 115 13.45 8.93 9.02
N ALA A 116 14.00 9.42 7.91
CA ALA A 116 14.74 8.59 6.95
C ALA A 116 15.92 7.86 7.59
N ALA A 117 16.71 8.57 8.41
CA ALA A 117 17.82 8.01 9.15
C ALA A 117 17.37 6.94 10.16
N ALA A 118 16.26 7.16 10.87
CA ALA A 118 15.71 6.20 11.83
C ALA A 118 15.20 4.92 11.15
N ILE A 119 14.70 5.02 9.92
CA ILE A 119 14.23 3.88 9.11
C ILE A 119 15.40 3.21 8.37
N GLY A 120 16.52 3.92 8.16
CA GLY A 120 17.70 3.41 7.47
C GLY A 120 17.63 3.53 5.94
N VAL A 121 16.96 4.56 5.42
CA VAL A 121 16.86 4.84 3.98
C VAL A 121 17.54 6.16 3.62
N ASP A 122 17.95 6.30 2.36
CA ASP A 122 18.34 7.59 1.80
C ASP A 122 17.09 8.31 1.25
N PRO A 123 16.68 9.47 1.81
CA PRO A 123 15.50 10.19 1.34
C PRO A 123 15.69 10.82 -0.05
N TYR A 124 16.93 10.94 -0.54
CA TYR A 124 17.24 11.44 -1.89
C TYR A 124 17.21 10.35 -2.95
N ASP A 125 17.29 9.05 -2.56
CA ASP A 125 17.01 7.96 -3.46
C ASP A 125 15.50 7.84 -3.68
N PRO A 126 14.98 7.95 -4.93
CA PRO A 126 13.55 7.94 -5.19
C PRO A 126 12.82 6.70 -4.64
N LEU A 127 13.40 5.50 -4.82
CA LEU A 127 12.80 4.27 -4.30
C LEU A 127 12.91 4.22 -2.77
N GLY A 128 14.06 4.58 -2.22
CA GLY A 128 14.28 4.70 -0.77
C GLY A 128 13.29 5.66 -0.11
N ASN A 129 12.94 6.75 -0.79
CA ASN A 129 11.95 7.72 -0.32
C ASN A 129 10.53 7.11 -0.25
N VAL A 130 10.07 6.43 -1.29
CA VAL A 130 8.75 5.79 -1.31
C VAL A 130 8.68 4.66 -0.29
N VAL A 131 9.71 3.79 -0.25
CA VAL A 131 9.83 2.70 0.71
C VAL A 131 9.86 3.22 2.16
N GLY A 132 10.67 4.25 2.43
CA GLY A 132 10.79 4.85 3.75
C GLY A 132 9.51 5.58 4.20
N GLY A 133 8.86 6.31 3.30
CA GLY A 133 7.58 6.96 3.59
C GLY A 133 6.47 5.95 3.90
N THR A 134 6.41 4.86 3.12
CA THR A 134 5.45 3.76 3.38
C THR A 134 5.75 3.03 4.69
N ALA A 135 7.03 2.79 5.01
CA ALA A 135 7.43 2.23 6.30
C ALA A 135 7.03 3.13 7.47
N TYR A 136 7.22 4.46 7.32
CA TYR A 136 6.80 5.42 8.34
C TYR A 136 5.27 5.43 8.52
N LEU A 137 4.52 5.39 7.40
CA LEU A 137 3.06 5.27 7.45
C LEU A 137 2.62 3.98 8.16
N ARG A 138 3.28 2.85 7.89
CA ARG A 138 3.04 1.58 8.59
C ARG A 138 3.24 1.73 10.10
N ASN A 139 4.34 2.33 10.52
CA ASN A 139 4.60 2.56 11.94
C ASN A 139 3.47 3.40 12.58
N MET A 140 2.98 4.44 11.90
CA MET A 140 1.86 5.24 12.40
C MET A 140 0.56 4.43 12.48
N LEU A 141 0.28 3.60 11.49
CA LEU A 141 -0.88 2.71 11.52
C LEU A 141 -0.81 1.71 12.69
N ASP A 142 0.37 1.18 12.99
CA ASP A 142 0.57 0.28 14.12
C ASP A 142 0.43 1.01 15.45
N ASP A 143 1.07 2.17 15.63
CA ASP A 143 1.05 2.97 16.85
C ASP A 143 -0.38 3.40 17.25
N PHE A 144 -1.21 3.69 16.25
CA PHE A 144 -2.58 4.16 16.47
C PHE A 144 -3.66 3.10 16.22
N SER A 145 -3.31 1.82 16.03
CA SER A 145 -4.24 0.72 15.78
C SER A 145 -5.31 0.55 16.88
N GLY A 146 -5.01 0.92 18.12
CA GLY A 146 -5.93 0.84 19.26
C GLY A 146 -7.02 1.92 19.33
N TYR A 147 -7.06 2.88 18.38
CA TYR A 147 -8.01 4.00 18.43
C TYR A 147 -9.35 3.72 17.71
N GLY A 148 -9.67 2.45 17.42
CA GLY A 148 -10.94 2.05 16.81
C GLY A 148 -11.18 2.70 15.45
N GLU A 149 -12.34 3.32 15.25
CA GLU A 149 -12.70 3.98 13.98
C GLU A 149 -11.79 5.17 13.62
N TYR A 150 -11.08 5.75 14.58
CA TYR A 150 -10.14 6.85 14.37
C TYR A 150 -8.70 6.38 14.12
N ALA A 151 -8.42 5.08 14.08
CA ALA A 151 -7.08 4.54 13.96
C ALA A 151 -6.33 5.09 12.73
N VAL A 152 -6.93 4.97 11.54
CA VAL A 152 -6.34 5.45 10.28
C VAL A 152 -6.24 6.98 10.27
N THR A 153 -7.26 7.69 10.73
CA THR A 153 -7.27 9.16 10.83
C THR A 153 -6.11 9.67 11.70
N ASN A 154 -5.89 9.02 12.86
CA ASN A 154 -4.81 9.38 13.76
C ASN A 154 -3.44 9.02 13.21
N ALA A 155 -3.31 7.89 12.50
CA ALA A 155 -2.09 7.53 11.80
C ALA A 155 -1.71 8.55 10.72
N VAL A 156 -2.68 9.00 9.91
CA VAL A 156 -2.49 10.05 8.90
C VAL A 156 -2.13 11.39 9.56
N ALA A 157 -2.79 11.75 10.65
CA ALA A 157 -2.44 12.95 11.42
C ALA A 157 -1.01 12.87 12.00
N ALA A 158 -0.61 11.69 12.47
CA ALA A 158 0.72 11.44 13.01
C ALA A 158 1.81 11.44 11.94
N TYR A 159 1.50 11.02 10.73
CA TYR A 159 2.42 11.15 9.60
C TYR A 159 2.85 12.61 9.38
N ASN A 160 1.90 13.55 9.44
CA ASN A 160 2.14 14.99 9.25
C ASN A 160 2.66 15.69 10.51
N ALA A 161 1.98 15.52 11.65
CA ALA A 161 2.28 16.26 12.89
C ALA A 161 3.31 15.59 13.80
N GLY A 162 3.67 14.32 13.51
CA GLY A 162 4.44 13.45 14.37
C GLY A 162 3.58 12.74 15.44
N PRO A 163 3.94 11.51 15.82
CA PRO A 163 3.15 10.68 16.76
C PRO A 163 3.05 11.29 18.15
N ALA A 164 4.07 12.03 18.60
CA ALA A 164 4.05 12.67 19.91
C ALA A 164 2.92 13.70 20.04
N ALA A 165 2.65 14.49 18.98
CA ALA A 165 1.57 15.46 18.98
C ALA A 165 0.21 14.78 19.06
N VAL A 166 -0.03 13.75 18.24
CA VAL A 166 -1.29 13.01 18.23
C VAL A 166 -1.54 12.31 19.56
N THR A 167 -0.51 11.71 20.15
CA THR A 167 -0.59 11.10 21.49
C THR A 167 -0.92 12.14 22.57
N ALA A 168 -0.27 13.30 22.55
CA ALA A 168 -0.48 14.34 23.55
C ALA A 168 -1.90 14.92 23.53
N TYR A 169 -2.54 14.96 22.35
CA TYR A 169 -3.92 15.43 22.20
C TYR A 169 -4.95 14.30 22.27
N GLY A 170 -4.53 13.04 22.31
CA GLY A 170 -5.42 11.88 22.29
C GLY A 170 -6.13 11.67 20.96
N GLY A 171 -5.61 12.23 19.87
CA GLY A 171 -6.15 12.19 18.51
C GLY A 171 -5.58 13.30 17.63
N CYS A 172 -6.21 13.57 16.49
CA CYS A 172 -5.75 14.61 15.55
C CYS A 172 -5.63 15.96 16.29
N PRO A 173 -4.42 16.56 16.33
CA PRO A 173 -4.20 17.81 17.08
C PRO A 173 -4.93 19.00 16.42
N PRO A 174 -5.25 20.07 17.18
CA PRO A 174 -5.95 21.23 16.66
C PRO A 174 -5.03 22.16 15.85
N TYR A 175 -4.14 21.59 15.07
CA TYR A 175 -3.29 22.30 14.12
C TYR A 175 -4.00 22.40 12.79
N SER A 176 -4.26 23.61 12.30
CA SER A 176 -4.98 23.81 11.02
C SER A 176 -4.28 23.12 9.84
N GLU A 177 -2.96 23.07 9.84
CA GLU A 177 -2.18 22.34 8.83
C GLU A 177 -2.51 20.86 8.84
N THR A 178 -2.43 20.19 10.02
CA THR A 178 -2.67 18.76 10.17
C THR A 178 -4.13 18.39 9.90
N GLN A 179 -5.08 19.20 10.38
CA GLN A 179 -6.50 18.99 10.10
C GLN A 179 -6.80 19.06 8.59
N ASN A 180 -6.25 20.05 7.90
CA ASN A 180 -6.38 20.16 6.45
C ASN A 180 -5.65 19.01 5.71
N TYR A 181 -4.53 18.57 6.24
CA TYR A 181 -3.79 17.42 5.71
C TYR A 181 -4.64 16.14 5.76
N VAL A 182 -5.22 15.83 6.92
CA VAL A 182 -6.11 14.67 7.11
C VAL A 182 -7.31 14.72 6.15
N ILE A 183 -7.92 15.91 5.98
CA ILE A 183 -9.03 16.08 5.04
C ILE A 183 -8.56 15.78 3.61
N ARG A 184 -7.45 16.33 3.15
CA ARG A 184 -6.93 16.09 1.79
C ARG A 184 -6.62 14.61 1.54
N VAL A 185 -5.94 13.94 2.48
CA VAL A 185 -5.66 12.50 2.35
C VAL A 185 -6.96 11.69 2.31
N SER A 186 -7.93 12.02 3.17
CA SER A 186 -9.23 11.34 3.19
C SER A 186 -10.00 11.53 1.88
N ASP A 187 -10.03 12.74 1.34
CA ASP A 187 -10.71 13.04 0.07
C ASP A 187 -10.04 12.30 -1.11
N ALA A 188 -8.70 12.30 -1.17
CA ALA A 188 -7.95 11.57 -2.18
C ALA A 188 -8.21 10.05 -2.08
N TYR A 189 -8.13 9.49 -0.87
CA TYR A 189 -8.38 8.07 -0.63
C TYR A 189 -9.80 7.65 -1.02
N ASN A 190 -10.82 8.42 -0.64
CA ASN A 190 -12.21 8.16 -1.00
C ASN A 190 -12.46 8.23 -2.52
N ARG A 191 -11.78 9.16 -3.21
CA ARG A 191 -11.83 9.26 -4.67
C ARG A 191 -11.22 8.01 -5.32
N LEU A 192 -10.06 7.56 -4.85
CA LEU A 192 -9.39 6.35 -5.32
C LEU A 192 -10.24 5.09 -5.09
N LEU A 193 -10.83 4.94 -3.90
CA LEU A 193 -11.77 3.84 -3.60
C LEU A 193 -12.96 3.86 -4.54
N THR A 194 -13.54 5.04 -4.79
CA THR A 194 -14.68 5.17 -5.72
C THR A 194 -14.28 4.75 -7.13
N SER A 195 -13.09 5.14 -7.59
CA SER A 195 -12.56 4.73 -8.90
C SER A 195 -12.34 3.22 -8.98
N TYR A 196 -11.79 2.62 -7.92
CA TYR A 196 -11.55 1.18 -7.84
C TYR A 196 -12.85 0.36 -7.90
N TYR A 197 -13.88 0.73 -7.14
CA TYR A 197 -15.16 0.00 -7.13
C TYR A 197 -16.10 0.33 -8.28
N SER A 198 -15.76 1.25 -9.17
CA SER A 198 -16.57 1.62 -10.34
C SER A 198 -16.08 0.98 -11.64
N GLN A 199 -15.03 0.18 -11.62
CA GLN A 199 -14.55 -0.60 -12.76
C GLN A 199 -15.33 -1.92 -12.87
#